data_7a4f3c63c9fd21fc89cb8e196d04939f
#
_entry.id   7a4f3c63c9fd21fc89cb8e196d04939f
#
_cell.length_a   1.000
_cell.length_b   1.000
_cell.length_c   1.000
_cell.angle_alpha   90.00
_cell.angle_beta   90.00
_cell.angle_gamma   90.00
#
_symmetry.space_group_name_H-M   'P 1'
#
loop_
_entity.id
_entity.type
_entity.pdbx_description
1 polymer ?
#
loop_
_entity_poly.entity_id
_entity_poly.type
_entity_poly.pdbx_seq_one_letter_code
_entity_poly.pdbx_strand_id
1 'polypeptide(L)'
;ASGFEDFLRSHMENGSLAFDGLFCGTDTVAYQVISMLRAMGLRVPEDVQVIGFDGIRMFGDLDYVCSTIEQPVADIAEACVSMILSPDFKGLPSLICLPVTYADGGTTLPLKQP
;
A
#
# COMPACT_ATOMS: atom_id res chain seq x y z
N ALA A 1 -11.98 12.85 -16.35
CA ALA A 1 -12.22 12.35 -14.99
C ALA A 1 -12.14 10.82 -15.02
N SER A 2 -11.52 10.22 -14.03
CA SER A 2 -11.50 8.77 -13.88
C SER A 2 -12.80 8.30 -13.22
N GLY A 3 -13.20 7.05 -13.46
CA GLY A 3 -14.34 6.46 -12.76
C GLY A 3 -14.16 6.45 -11.24
N PHE A 4 -12.90 6.44 -10.76
CA PHE A 4 -12.61 6.50 -9.34
C PHE A 4 -12.88 7.89 -8.75
N GLU A 5 -12.58 8.97 -9.48
CA GLU A 5 -12.93 10.31 -9.02
C GLU A 5 -14.45 10.46 -8.87
N ASP A 6 -15.20 9.95 -9.84
CA ASP A 6 -16.67 9.94 -9.77
C ASP A 6 -17.16 9.13 -8.58
N PHE A 7 -16.54 8.01 -8.30
CA PHE A 7 -16.84 7.20 -7.11
C PHE A 7 -16.62 8.01 -5.83
N LEU A 8 -15.47 8.69 -5.69
CA LEU A 8 -15.19 9.49 -4.51
C LEU A 8 -16.22 10.62 -4.35
N ARG A 9 -16.53 11.34 -5.44
CA ARG A 9 -17.50 12.44 -5.40
C ARG A 9 -18.90 11.95 -5.02
N SER A 10 -19.28 10.76 -5.46
CA SER A 10 -20.59 10.18 -5.12
C SER A 10 -20.72 9.80 -3.64
N HIS A 11 -19.60 9.66 -2.94
CA HIS A 11 -19.55 9.34 -1.51
C HIS A 11 -19.27 10.56 -0.62
N MET A 12 -19.28 11.75 -1.20
CA MET A 12 -19.13 12.99 -0.44
C MET A 12 -20.47 13.43 0.14
N GLU A 13 -20.47 13.77 1.44
CA GLU A 13 -21.61 14.34 2.13
C GLU A 13 -21.13 15.51 2.99
N ASN A 14 -21.68 16.70 2.76
CA ASN A 14 -21.37 17.91 3.53
C ASN A 14 -19.87 18.22 3.63
N GLY A 15 -19.13 18.00 2.53
CA GLY A 15 -17.69 18.24 2.47
C GLY A 15 -16.82 17.13 3.05
N SER A 16 -17.42 16.02 3.48
CA SER A 16 -16.71 14.86 4.04
C SER A 16 -17.01 13.59 3.26
N LEU A 17 -16.05 12.67 3.20
CA LEU A 17 -16.32 11.34 2.66
C LEU A 17 -17.12 10.49 3.66
N ALA A 18 -17.93 9.59 3.11
CA ALA A 18 -18.68 8.63 3.90
C ALA A 18 -17.79 7.55 4.57
N PHE A 19 -16.50 7.52 4.24
CA PHE A 19 -15.50 6.62 4.84
C PHE A 19 -14.22 7.40 5.13
N ASP A 20 -13.37 6.86 6.00
CA ASP A 20 -12.16 7.52 6.48
C ASP A 20 -10.87 6.73 6.20
N GLY A 21 -10.96 5.63 5.47
CA GLY A 21 -9.79 4.84 5.11
C GLY A 21 -9.93 4.17 3.75
N LEU A 22 -8.81 4.09 3.03
CA LEU A 22 -8.70 3.44 1.73
C LEU A 22 -7.49 2.51 1.73
N PHE A 23 -7.71 1.27 1.28
CA PHE A 23 -6.64 0.33 0.97
C PHE A 23 -6.51 0.23 -0.55
N CYS A 24 -5.32 0.56 -1.05
CA CYS A 24 -5.02 0.51 -2.48
C CYS A 24 -4.19 -0.72 -2.80
N GLY A 25 -4.50 -1.38 -3.90
CA GLY A 25 -3.84 -2.62 -4.29
C GLY A 25 -2.35 -2.47 -4.63
N THR A 26 -1.90 -1.26 -4.95
CA THR A 26 -0.49 -0.95 -5.20
C THR A 26 -0.17 0.46 -4.69
N ASP A 27 1.11 0.73 -4.45
CA ASP A 27 1.58 2.07 -4.08
C ASP A 27 1.36 3.08 -5.20
N THR A 28 1.48 2.67 -6.44
CA THR A 28 1.23 3.55 -7.60
C THR A 28 -0.20 4.07 -7.60
N VAL A 29 -1.16 3.21 -7.33
CA VAL A 29 -2.56 3.61 -7.18
C VAL A 29 -2.75 4.50 -5.96
N ALA A 30 -2.10 4.17 -4.85
CA ALA A 30 -2.17 4.97 -3.63
C ALA A 30 -1.70 6.41 -3.87
N TYR A 31 -0.60 6.61 -4.59
CA TYR A 31 -0.11 7.95 -4.92
C TYR A 31 -1.13 8.76 -5.73
N GLN A 32 -1.75 8.14 -6.71
CA GLN A 32 -2.79 8.77 -7.52
C GLN A 32 -4.01 9.15 -6.67
N VAL A 33 -4.43 8.24 -5.80
CA VAL A 33 -5.56 8.46 -4.91
C VAL A 33 -5.28 9.60 -3.93
N ILE A 34 -4.09 9.64 -3.32
CA ILE A 34 -3.70 10.70 -2.40
C ILE A 34 -3.72 12.07 -3.11
N SER A 35 -3.16 12.15 -4.31
CA SER A 35 -3.21 13.38 -5.13
C SER A 35 -4.64 13.82 -5.39
N MET A 36 -5.50 12.88 -5.72
CA MET A 36 -6.90 13.15 -6.03
C MET A 36 -7.67 13.64 -4.79
N LEU A 37 -7.47 12.99 -3.65
CA LEU A 37 -8.09 13.41 -2.38
C LEU A 37 -7.67 14.83 -1.99
N ARG A 38 -6.39 15.13 -2.10
CA ARG A 38 -5.86 16.46 -1.80
C ARG A 38 -6.40 17.53 -2.74
N ALA A 39 -6.54 17.21 -4.04
CA ALA A 39 -7.15 18.10 -5.02
C ALA A 39 -8.63 18.37 -4.72
N MET A 40 -9.32 17.46 -4.05
CA MET A 40 -10.69 17.63 -3.58
C MET A 40 -10.80 18.40 -2.25
N GLY A 41 -9.68 18.85 -1.70
CA GLY A 41 -9.65 19.58 -0.44
C GLY A 41 -9.67 18.70 0.81
N LEU A 42 -9.46 17.39 0.65
CA LEU A 42 -9.42 16.45 1.76
C LEU A 42 -7.98 16.28 2.26
N ARG A 43 -7.83 16.20 3.56
CA ARG A 43 -6.52 16.01 4.20
C ARG A 43 -6.22 14.51 4.34
N VAL A 44 -4.98 14.15 4.02
CA VAL A 44 -4.47 12.79 4.21
C VAL A 44 -3.28 12.89 5.17
N PRO A 45 -3.32 12.25 6.35
CA PRO A 45 -4.26 11.22 6.80
C PRO A 45 -5.46 11.71 7.64
N GLU A 46 -5.59 13.03 7.91
CA GLU A 46 -6.52 13.53 8.93
C GLU A 46 -7.99 13.25 8.58
N ASP A 47 -8.38 13.47 7.34
CA ASP A 47 -9.75 13.21 6.87
C ASP A 47 -9.90 11.81 6.30
N VAL A 48 -8.89 11.32 5.58
CA VAL A 48 -8.87 10.00 4.97
C VAL A 48 -7.48 9.40 5.10
N GLN A 49 -7.40 8.21 5.66
CA GLN A 49 -6.16 7.44 5.67
C GLN A 49 -6.03 6.64 4.40
N VAL A 50 -4.81 6.51 3.88
CA VAL A 50 -4.54 5.73 2.67
C VAL A 50 -3.36 4.82 2.93
N ILE A 51 -3.51 3.55 2.61
CA ILE A 51 -2.44 2.57 2.65
C ILE A 51 -2.30 1.90 1.28
N GLY A 52 -1.08 1.77 0.81
CA GLY A 52 -0.76 1.06 -0.42
C GLY A 52 -0.30 -0.37 -0.18
N PHE A 53 0.27 -0.97 -1.19
CA PHE A 53 0.85 -2.31 -1.16
C PHE A 53 2.03 -2.37 -2.13
N ASP A 54 3.06 -3.05 -1.79
CA ASP A 54 4.32 -3.39 -2.46
C ASP A 54 5.57 -2.82 -1.78
N GLY A 55 5.53 -1.61 -1.24
CA GLY A 55 6.71 -0.96 -0.66
C GLY A 55 7.60 -0.32 -1.72
N ILE A 56 6.99 0.39 -2.68
CA ILE A 56 7.75 1.06 -3.74
C ILE A 56 8.32 2.38 -3.22
N ARG A 57 9.63 2.55 -3.38
CA ARG A 57 10.33 3.82 -3.11
C ARG A 57 10.53 4.56 -4.43
N MET A 58 9.79 5.62 -4.63
CA MET A 58 9.80 6.36 -5.90
C MET A 58 11.11 7.14 -6.13
N PHE A 59 11.83 7.47 -5.08
CA PHE A 59 13.01 8.32 -5.14
C PHE A 59 14.25 7.63 -4.57
N GLY A 60 14.44 6.36 -4.89
CA GLY A 60 15.60 5.60 -4.43
C GLY A 60 15.56 5.30 -2.94
N ASP A 61 16.54 5.80 -2.18
CA ASP A 61 16.67 5.52 -0.74
C ASP A 61 15.83 6.46 0.14
N LEU A 62 15.04 7.34 -0.45
CA LEU A 62 14.15 8.22 0.33
C LEU A 62 12.99 7.42 0.94
N ASP A 63 12.42 7.96 2.01
CA ASP A 63 11.31 7.36 2.70
C ASP A 63 10.08 7.18 1.79
N TYR A 64 9.19 6.29 2.18
CA TYR A 64 7.94 6.07 1.46
C TYR A 64 7.07 7.33 1.47
N VAL A 65 6.41 7.62 0.35
CA VAL A 65 5.50 8.76 0.21
C VAL A 65 4.08 8.42 0.65
N CYS A 66 3.80 7.14 0.87
CA CYS A 66 2.57 6.66 1.49
C CYS A 66 2.87 5.49 2.41
N SER A 67 2.03 5.30 3.41
CA SER A 67 2.06 4.08 4.22
C SER A 67 1.75 2.89 3.34
N THR A 68 2.46 1.79 3.53
CA THR A 68 2.39 0.65 2.63
C THR A 68 2.65 -0.67 3.35
N ILE A 69 2.29 -1.75 2.69
CA ILE A 69 2.71 -3.10 3.07
C ILE A 69 3.91 -3.47 2.20
N GLU A 70 5.07 -3.57 2.82
CA GLU A 70 6.32 -3.89 2.14
C GLU A 70 6.43 -5.39 1.92
N GLN A 71 6.59 -5.79 0.66
CA GLN A 71 6.87 -7.18 0.32
C GLN A 71 8.35 -7.49 0.58
N PRO A 72 8.68 -8.69 1.10
CA PRO A 72 10.05 -9.09 1.40
C PRO A 72 10.78 -9.52 0.10
N VAL A 73 11.05 -8.57 -0.79
CA VAL A 73 11.58 -8.85 -2.15
C VAL A 73 12.91 -9.60 -2.09
N ALA A 74 13.82 -9.23 -1.18
CA ALA A 74 15.10 -9.91 -1.03
C ALA A 74 14.90 -11.36 -0.59
N ASP A 75 14.02 -11.61 0.37
CA ASP A 75 13.73 -12.96 0.85
C ASP A 75 13.03 -13.80 -0.22
N ILE A 76 12.15 -13.19 -1.01
CA ILE A 76 11.49 -13.86 -2.14
C ILE A 76 12.54 -14.29 -3.17
N ALA A 77 13.46 -13.39 -3.53
CA ALA A 77 14.53 -13.70 -4.48
C ALA A 77 15.44 -14.81 -3.97
N GLU A 78 15.85 -14.75 -2.70
CA GLU A 78 16.67 -15.78 -2.07
C GLU A 78 15.96 -17.14 -2.05
N ALA A 79 14.69 -17.17 -1.68
CA ALA A 79 13.89 -18.39 -1.67
C ALA A 79 13.78 -18.99 -3.07
N CYS A 80 13.52 -18.17 -4.09
CA CYS A 80 13.43 -18.63 -5.49
C CYS A 80 14.75 -19.25 -5.97
N VAL A 81 15.86 -18.58 -5.74
CA VAL A 81 17.20 -19.09 -6.15
C VAL A 81 17.53 -20.38 -5.40
N SER A 82 17.29 -20.43 -4.10
CA SER A 82 17.53 -21.63 -3.28
C SER A 82 16.70 -22.81 -3.76
N MET A 83 15.46 -22.61 -4.14
CA MET A 83 14.59 -23.66 -4.68
C MET A 83 15.11 -24.19 -6.01
N ILE A 84 15.51 -23.30 -6.92
CA ILE A 84 16.02 -23.69 -8.25
C ILE A 84 17.32 -24.49 -8.13
N LEU A 85 18.19 -24.11 -7.19
CA LEU A 85 19.48 -24.75 -6.98
C LEU A 85 19.41 -25.98 -6.08
N SER A 86 18.25 -26.28 -5.51
CA SER A 86 18.09 -27.44 -4.62
C SER A 86 18.28 -28.75 -5.40
N PRO A 87 19.09 -29.70 -4.88
CA PRO A 87 19.23 -31.03 -5.51
C PRO A 87 17.96 -31.87 -5.43
N ASP A 88 17.02 -31.54 -4.55
CA ASP A 88 15.74 -32.20 -4.43
C ASP A 88 14.59 -31.24 -4.75
N PHE A 89 14.60 -30.67 -5.93
CA PHE A 89 13.59 -29.71 -6.35
C PHE A 89 12.16 -30.27 -6.27
N LYS A 90 11.98 -31.56 -6.60
CA LYS A 90 10.67 -32.20 -6.58
C LYS A 90 10.13 -32.47 -5.18
N GLY A 91 11.02 -32.52 -4.17
CA GLY A 91 10.64 -32.71 -2.77
C GLY A 91 10.31 -31.41 -2.04
N LEU A 92 10.45 -30.26 -2.70
CA LEU A 92 10.15 -28.96 -2.10
C LEU A 92 8.65 -28.72 -2.00
N PRO A 93 8.19 -27.94 -1.01
CA PRO A 93 6.78 -27.59 -0.92
C PRO A 93 6.33 -26.79 -2.13
N SER A 94 5.06 -26.97 -2.54
CA SER A 94 4.47 -26.27 -3.68
C SER A 94 4.17 -24.80 -3.37
N LEU A 95 4.16 -24.41 -2.09
CA LEU A 95 3.88 -23.06 -1.66
C LEU A 95 4.76 -22.71 -0.46
N ILE A 96 5.42 -21.56 -0.54
CA ILE A 96 6.15 -20.95 0.57
C ILE A 96 5.59 -19.55 0.76
N CYS A 97 5.08 -19.26 1.95
CA CYS A 97 4.58 -17.94 2.31
C CYS A 97 5.63 -17.20 3.12
N LEU A 98 5.96 -15.98 2.69
CA LEU A 98 6.87 -15.09 3.39
C LEU A 98 6.09 -13.92 4.01
N PRO A 99 6.46 -13.47 5.22
CA PRO A 99 5.73 -12.40 5.88
C PRO A 99 5.96 -11.05 5.21
N VAL A 100 4.92 -10.23 5.20
CA VAL A 100 4.99 -8.84 4.80
C VAL A 100 5.14 -7.94 6.04
N THR A 101 5.59 -6.70 5.84
CA THR A 101 5.76 -5.73 6.92
C THR A 101 5.05 -4.43 6.60
N TYR A 102 4.47 -3.81 7.62
CA TYR A 102 3.93 -2.46 7.50
C TYR A 102 5.07 -1.44 7.54
N ALA A 103 5.02 -0.46 6.64
CA ALA A 103 5.95 0.67 6.61
C ALA A 103 5.15 1.98 6.62
N ASP A 104 5.44 2.84 7.60
CA ASP A 104 4.79 4.13 7.73
C ASP A 104 5.35 5.11 6.69
N GLY A 105 4.46 5.77 5.96
CA GLY A 105 4.79 6.81 4.98
C GLY A 105 4.02 8.11 5.20
N GLY A 106 3.43 8.28 6.39
CA GLY A 106 2.76 9.51 6.77
C GLY A 106 1.32 9.66 6.27
N THR A 107 0.74 8.62 5.67
CA THR A 107 -0.64 8.67 5.16
C THR A 107 -1.63 7.86 5.98
N THR A 108 -1.21 7.36 7.12
CA THR A 108 -2.03 6.68 8.12
C THR A 108 -1.81 7.32 9.49
N LEU A 109 -2.80 7.20 10.36
CA LEU A 109 -2.73 7.70 11.73
C LEU A 109 -2.29 6.58 12.67
N PRO A 110 -1.61 6.93 13.79
CA PRO A 110 -1.31 5.93 14.82
C PRO A 110 -2.58 5.29 15.36
N LEU A 111 -2.49 4.04 15.77
CA LEU A 111 -3.60 3.38 16.44
C LEU A 111 -3.96 4.15 17.72
N LYS A 112 -5.24 4.42 17.90
CA LYS A 112 -5.71 4.98 19.15
C LYS A 112 -5.56 3.94 20.24
N GLN A 113 -4.86 4.30 21.30
CA GLN A 113 -4.81 3.45 22.49
C GLN A 113 -6.16 3.46 23.19
N PRO A 114 -6.65 2.30 23.65
CA PRO A 114 -7.93 2.24 24.38
C PRO A 114 -7.86 3.00 25.72
#